data_314bac2f277dce8640be5b3c682d7963
#
_entry.id   314bac2f277dce8640be5b3c682d7963
#
_cell.length_a   1.000
_cell.length_b   1.000
_cell.length_c   1.000
_cell.angle_alpha   90.00
_cell.angle_beta   90.00
_cell.angle_gamma   90.00
#
_symmetry.space_group_name_H-M   'P 1'
#
loop_
_entity.id
_entity.type
_entity.pdbx_description
1 polymer ?
#
loop_
_entity_poly.entity_id
_entity_poly.type
_entity_poly.pdbx_seq_one_letter_code
_entity_poly.pdbx_strand_id
1 'polypeptide(L)'
;FDYVIEKYNSTFDETSISNSSQVRIFNQKNMIKDKLYACSALFGNLEIKNIIKSHFKKKFIFNSDIFFQRSGPTKKPLASEYHFDILNSIKVWLYVDDCYEDNGPLEVVKESFKQNKEIREVSYKNLNKISNVSNIQEHQNTLKLTAPKGSIIIFNTDLLHRATEI
;
A
#
# COMPACT_ATOMS: atom_id res chain seq x y z
N PHE A 1 -0.67 17.75 -8.09
CA PHE A 1 0.15 16.55 -8.14
C PHE A 1 1.63 16.86 -7.90
N ASP A 2 2.19 17.87 -8.57
CA ASP A 2 3.61 18.26 -8.46
C ASP A 2 4.04 18.59 -7.04
N TYR A 3 3.19 19.27 -6.28
CA TYR A 3 3.44 19.55 -4.85
C TYR A 3 3.59 18.27 -4.01
N VAL A 4 2.80 17.23 -4.31
CA VAL A 4 2.90 15.94 -3.60
C VAL A 4 4.25 15.29 -3.88
N ILE A 5 4.70 15.35 -5.13
CA ILE A 5 6.01 14.81 -5.55
C ILE A 5 7.16 15.61 -4.92
N GLU A 6 7.09 16.92 -4.96
CA GLU A 6 8.09 17.79 -4.34
C GLU A 6 8.21 17.47 -2.84
N LYS A 7 7.07 17.34 -2.15
CA LYS A 7 7.05 17.00 -0.74
C LYS A 7 7.56 15.59 -0.48
N TYR A 8 7.22 14.63 -1.33
CA TYR A 8 7.76 13.27 -1.26
C TYR A 8 9.28 13.29 -1.38
N ASN A 9 9.82 13.92 -2.41
CA ASN A 9 11.26 13.99 -2.65
C ASN A 9 12.01 14.69 -1.50
N SER A 10 11.47 15.79 -0.97
CA SER A 10 12.06 16.50 0.18
C SER A 10 11.99 15.74 1.50
N THR A 11 11.19 14.69 1.57
CA THR A 11 11.04 13.86 2.79
C THR A 11 12.13 12.82 2.90
N PHE A 12 12.69 12.37 1.77
CA PHE A 12 13.75 11.38 1.71
C PHE A 12 15.06 12.06 1.28
N ASP A 13 16.06 12.01 2.14
CA ASP A 13 17.37 12.54 1.84
C ASP A 13 18.02 11.75 0.68
N GLU A 14 18.44 12.44 -0.38
CA GLU A 14 19.09 11.82 -1.53
C GLU A 14 20.42 11.14 -1.17
N THR A 15 21.07 11.60 -0.11
CA THR A 15 22.34 11.03 0.36
C THR A 15 22.18 9.70 1.08
N SER A 16 20.97 9.38 1.51
CA SER A 16 20.64 8.14 2.23
C SER A 16 20.01 7.07 1.34
N ILE A 17 20.42 6.96 0.08
CA ILE A 17 20.08 5.81 -0.76
C ILE A 17 20.77 4.58 -0.15
N SER A 18 20.29 4.20 1.02
CA SER A 18 20.60 2.90 1.59
C SER A 18 19.88 1.85 0.76
N ASN A 19 20.48 0.68 0.60
CA ASN A 19 19.90 -0.49 -0.07
C ASN A 19 18.65 -1.03 0.65
N SER A 20 17.88 -0.16 1.31
CA SER A 20 16.71 -0.50 2.11
C SER A 20 15.54 0.42 1.83
N SER A 21 14.35 -0.13 1.92
CA SER A 21 13.11 0.65 1.84
C SER A 21 12.99 1.61 3.01
N GLN A 22 12.59 2.83 2.73
CA GLN A 22 12.32 3.86 3.73
C GLN A 22 10.82 4.15 3.80
N VAL A 23 10.32 4.33 5.00
CA VAL A 23 8.91 4.69 5.23
C VAL A 23 8.84 5.91 6.15
N ARG A 24 8.00 6.87 5.81
CA ARG A 24 7.64 8.00 6.66
C ARG A 24 6.12 8.02 6.81
N ILE A 25 5.67 8.20 8.04
CA ILE A 25 4.25 8.19 8.40
C ILE A 25 3.88 9.59 8.88
N PHE A 26 2.85 10.15 8.28
CA PHE A 26 2.29 11.44 8.64
C PHE A 26 0.87 11.25 9.12
N ASN A 27 0.62 11.53 10.39
CA ASN A 27 -0.74 11.58 10.93
C ASN A 27 -1.42 12.94 10.65
N GLN A 28 -2.70 13.04 10.93
CA GLN A 28 -3.47 14.25 10.64
C GLN A 28 -2.88 15.52 11.25
N LYS A 29 -2.31 15.45 12.46
CA LYS A 29 -1.66 16.61 13.11
C LYS A 29 -0.40 17.05 12.36
N ASN A 30 0.39 16.07 11.92
CA ASN A 30 1.61 16.32 11.15
C ASN A 30 1.28 16.84 9.75
N MET A 31 0.19 16.38 9.13
CA MET A 31 -0.24 16.89 7.82
C MET A 31 -0.47 18.39 7.80
N ILE A 32 -1.07 18.95 8.86
CA ILE A 32 -1.27 20.39 9.00
C ILE A 32 0.09 21.09 9.17
N LYS A 33 0.93 20.59 10.09
CA LYS A 33 2.25 21.14 10.38
C LYS A 33 3.17 21.09 9.15
N ASP A 34 3.17 19.98 8.45
CA ASP A 34 4.05 19.72 7.32
C ASP A 34 3.47 20.19 5.98
N LYS A 35 2.33 20.92 6.02
CA LYS A 35 1.67 21.47 4.83
C LYS A 35 1.28 20.40 3.79
N LEU A 36 0.89 19.22 4.22
CA LEU A 36 0.48 18.12 3.35
C LEU A 36 -0.99 18.21 2.88
N TYR A 37 -1.50 19.42 2.70
CA TYR A 37 -2.89 19.66 2.32
C TYR A 37 -3.27 19.01 0.99
N ALA A 38 -2.35 19.03 0.01
CA ALA A 38 -2.60 18.43 -1.29
C ALA A 38 -2.76 16.90 -1.19
N CYS A 39 -1.98 16.24 -0.34
CA CYS A 39 -2.13 14.81 -0.07
C CYS A 39 -3.47 14.52 0.61
N SER A 40 -3.84 15.33 1.60
CA SER A 40 -5.13 15.20 2.28
C SER A 40 -6.31 15.42 1.32
N ALA A 41 -6.22 16.42 0.43
CA ALA A 41 -7.24 16.71 -0.57
C ALA A 41 -7.36 15.55 -1.59
N LEU A 42 -6.24 14.98 -2.03
CA LEU A 42 -6.23 13.85 -2.95
C LEU A 42 -6.94 12.64 -2.36
N PHE A 43 -6.53 12.20 -1.20
CA PHE A 43 -7.13 11.03 -0.53
C PHE A 43 -8.52 11.32 0.04
N GLY A 44 -8.83 12.59 0.29
CA GLY A 44 -10.15 13.07 0.67
C GLY A 44 -11.12 13.25 -0.50
N ASN A 45 -10.68 13.06 -1.74
CA ASN A 45 -11.46 13.28 -2.95
C ASN A 45 -12.77 12.49 -2.93
N LEU A 46 -13.85 13.17 -3.33
CA LEU A 46 -15.20 12.58 -3.30
C LEU A 46 -15.34 11.39 -4.25
N GLU A 47 -14.68 11.42 -5.39
CA GLU A 47 -14.70 10.35 -6.38
C GLU A 47 -14.07 9.08 -5.82
N ILE A 48 -12.89 9.18 -5.23
CA ILE A 48 -12.23 8.07 -4.53
C ILE A 48 -13.13 7.50 -3.44
N LYS A 49 -13.74 8.37 -2.63
CA LYS A 49 -14.68 7.95 -1.59
C LYS A 49 -15.90 7.25 -2.14
N ASN A 50 -16.42 7.70 -3.28
CA ASN A 50 -17.57 7.08 -3.93
C ASN A 50 -17.22 5.71 -4.52
N ILE A 51 -16.06 5.56 -5.15
CA ILE A 51 -15.55 4.27 -5.62
C ILE A 51 -15.47 3.28 -4.44
N ILE A 52 -14.87 3.71 -3.34
CA ILE A 52 -14.75 2.88 -2.14
C ILE A 52 -16.13 2.51 -1.60
N LYS A 53 -17.05 3.47 -1.47
CA LYS A 53 -18.42 3.23 -0.98
C LYS A 53 -19.21 2.28 -1.87
N SER A 54 -19.09 2.43 -3.19
CA SER A 54 -19.81 1.59 -4.15
C SER A 54 -19.34 0.13 -4.10
N HIS A 55 -18.06 -0.07 -3.89
CA HIS A 55 -17.45 -1.40 -3.84
C HIS A 55 -17.67 -2.09 -2.48
N PHE A 56 -17.59 -1.33 -1.40
CA PHE A 56 -17.72 -1.85 -0.04
C PHE A 56 -19.04 -1.40 0.57
N LYS A 57 -20.02 -2.27 0.59
CA LYS A 57 -21.36 -2.03 1.17
C LYS A 57 -21.37 -1.91 2.71
N LYS A 58 -20.23 -1.67 3.36
CA LYS A 58 -20.08 -1.59 4.81
C LYS A 58 -19.69 -0.19 5.25
N LYS A 59 -20.01 0.15 6.51
CA LYS A 59 -19.47 1.35 7.14
C LYS A 59 -17.96 1.17 7.30
N PHE A 60 -17.19 2.18 6.95
CA PHE A 60 -15.74 2.21 7.13
C PHE A 60 -15.31 3.55 7.72
N ILE A 61 -14.20 3.52 8.42
CA ILE A 61 -13.56 4.69 9.01
C ILE A 61 -12.38 5.04 8.11
N PHE A 62 -12.30 6.30 7.70
CA PHE A 62 -11.10 6.78 7.04
C PHE A 62 -10.00 6.96 8.07
N ASN A 63 -8.89 6.25 7.89
CA ASN A 63 -7.67 6.61 8.56
C ASN A 63 -7.02 7.77 7.81
N SER A 64 -6.63 8.80 8.53
CA SER A 64 -6.00 9.99 7.96
C SER A 64 -4.48 9.88 7.87
N ASP A 65 -3.88 8.74 8.25
CA ASP A 65 -2.45 8.56 8.15
C ASP A 65 -2.03 8.37 6.69
N ILE A 66 -1.00 9.11 6.30
CA ILE A 66 -0.38 9.01 4.98
C ILE A 66 1.00 8.37 5.15
N PHE A 67 1.26 7.39 4.32
CA PHE A 67 2.53 6.68 4.27
C PHE A 67 3.28 7.10 3.01
N PHE A 68 4.45 7.71 3.17
CA PHE A 68 5.40 7.86 2.09
C PHE A 68 6.36 6.69 2.16
N GLN A 69 6.45 5.95 1.07
CA GLN A 69 7.36 4.83 0.95
C GLN A 69 8.27 5.03 -0.25
N ARG A 70 9.58 4.90 -0.03
CA ARG A 70 10.59 4.85 -1.08
C ARG A 70 11.28 3.50 -0.99
N SER A 71 11.25 2.74 -2.06
CA SER A 71 11.98 1.49 -2.18
C SER A 71 13.29 1.74 -2.91
N GLY A 72 14.39 1.23 -2.36
CA GLY A 72 15.70 1.24 -3.03
C GLY A 72 15.95 -0.09 -3.73
N PRO A 73 17.03 -0.19 -4.52
CA PRO A 73 17.42 -1.44 -5.17
C PRO A 73 17.79 -2.47 -4.10
N THR A 74 16.89 -3.38 -3.81
CA THR A 74 17.08 -4.42 -2.80
C THR A 74 16.41 -5.70 -3.24
N LYS A 75 17.09 -6.83 -2.99
CA LYS A 75 16.54 -8.16 -3.21
C LYS A 75 15.45 -8.55 -2.20
N LYS A 76 15.34 -7.79 -1.10
CA LYS A 76 14.30 -8.01 -0.07
C LYS A 76 13.67 -6.68 0.32
N PRO A 77 12.74 -6.16 -0.48
CA PRO A 77 12.00 -4.98 -0.10
C PRO A 77 11.19 -5.23 1.18
N LEU A 78 10.79 -4.16 1.85
CA LEU A 78 9.84 -4.25 2.95
C LEU A 78 8.56 -4.91 2.44
N ALA A 79 8.05 -5.92 3.17
CA ALA A 79 6.89 -6.70 2.76
C ALA A 79 7.07 -7.46 1.41
N SER A 80 8.27 -8.04 1.19
CA SER A 80 8.57 -8.85 0.01
C SER A 80 7.89 -10.22 0.01
N GLU A 81 7.42 -10.69 1.16
CA GLU A 81 6.67 -11.92 1.26
C GLU A 81 5.17 -11.66 1.06
N TYR A 82 4.48 -12.62 0.45
CA TYR A 82 3.03 -12.54 0.34
C TYR A 82 2.38 -12.48 1.72
N HIS A 83 1.58 -11.47 1.91
CA HIS A 83 0.83 -11.27 3.14
C HIS A 83 -0.53 -10.64 2.85
N PHE A 84 -1.40 -10.66 3.83
CA PHE A 84 -2.58 -9.83 3.91
C PHE A 84 -2.53 -9.02 5.21
N ASP A 85 -3.13 -7.86 5.23
CA ASP A 85 -3.11 -7.04 6.44
C ASP A 85 -4.02 -7.65 7.51
N ILE A 86 -3.61 -7.55 8.76
CA ILE A 86 -4.38 -8.06 9.91
C ILE A 86 -5.75 -7.37 9.96
N LEU A 87 -5.80 -6.06 9.71
CA LEU A 87 -7.03 -5.31 9.66
C LEU A 87 -7.59 -5.33 8.24
N ASN A 88 -8.86 -5.71 8.11
CA ASN A 88 -9.56 -5.55 6.84
C ASN A 88 -9.64 -4.07 6.49
N SER A 89 -8.88 -3.67 5.51
CA SER A 89 -8.76 -2.28 5.11
C SER A 89 -8.70 -2.14 3.59
N ILE A 90 -8.90 -0.91 3.14
CA ILE A 90 -8.69 -0.53 1.75
C ILE A 90 -7.51 0.42 1.74
N LYS A 91 -6.53 0.12 0.93
CA LYS A 91 -5.43 1.03 0.66
C LYS A 91 -5.70 1.82 -0.61
N VAL A 92 -5.45 3.11 -0.54
CA VAL A 92 -5.37 4.01 -1.69
C VAL A 92 -3.91 4.31 -1.88
N TRP A 93 -3.35 3.83 -2.96
CA TRP A 93 -1.93 3.92 -3.27
C TRP A 93 -1.73 4.82 -4.47
N LEU A 94 -0.84 5.81 -4.36
CA LEU A 94 -0.44 6.70 -5.44
C LEU A 94 0.99 6.38 -5.87
N TYR A 95 1.20 6.09 -7.14
CA TYR A 95 2.53 6.03 -7.72
C TYR A 95 3.04 7.46 -7.99
N VAL A 96 4.12 7.82 -7.32
CA VAL A 96 4.79 9.13 -7.50
C VAL A 96 5.81 9.10 -8.64
N ASP A 97 6.23 7.91 -9.05
CA ASP A 97 7.07 7.62 -10.21
C ASP A 97 6.40 6.59 -11.11
N ASP A 98 6.88 6.47 -12.36
CA ASP A 98 6.44 5.39 -13.24
C ASP A 98 6.80 4.03 -12.63
N CYS A 99 5.85 3.13 -12.64
CA CYS A 99 6.01 1.80 -12.07
C CYS A 99 5.90 0.74 -13.16
N TYR A 100 7.02 0.08 -13.44
CA TYR A 100 7.16 -1.00 -14.43
C TYR A 100 7.38 -2.35 -13.74
N GLU A 101 7.50 -3.41 -14.52
CA GLU A 101 7.65 -4.77 -14.00
C GLU A 101 8.95 -5.03 -13.22
N ASP A 102 9.98 -4.24 -13.51
CA ASP A 102 11.34 -4.39 -13.00
C ASP A 102 11.73 -3.37 -11.92
N ASN A 103 10.82 -2.46 -11.55
CA ASN A 103 11.11 -1.44 -10.54
C ASN A 103 10.23 -1.52 -9.28
N GLY A 104 9.85 -2.73 -8.90
CA GLY A 104 9.22 -2.99 -7.61
C GLY A 104 7.70 -2.73 -7.56
N PRO A 105 6.90 -3.14 -8.57
CA PRO A 105 5.46 -2.98 -8.52
C PRO A 105 4.84 -3.76 -7.37
N LEU A 106 3.70 -3.27 -6.91
CA LEU A 106 2.83 -4.05 -6.04
C LEU A 106 2.32 -5.27 -6.81
N GLU A 107 2.51 -6.46 -6.26
CA GLU A 107 1.99 -7.70 -6.81
C GLU A 107 0.87 -8.24 -5.93
N VAL A 108 -0.23 -8.65 -6.56
CA VAL A 108 -1.40 -9.19 -5.88
C VAL A 108 -1.75 -10.59 -6.42
N VAL A 109 -2.32 -11.42 -5.58
CA VAL A 109 -2.90 -12.71 -5.98
C VAL A 109 -4.39 -12.53 -6.21
N LYS A 110 -4.84 -12.68 -7.46
CA LYS A 110 -6.24 -12.54 -7.81
C LYS A 110 -7.10 -13.53 -7.02
N GLU A 111 -8.28 -13.09 -6.60
CA GLU A 111 -9.29 -13.91 -5.93
C GLU A 111 -8.89 -14.51 -4.55
N SER A 112 -7.72 -14.15 -4.03
CA SER A 112 -7.23 -14.67 -2.75
C SER A 112 -8.00 -14.18 -1.51
N PHE A 113 -8.85 -13.18 -1.65
CA PHE A 113 -9.56 -12.53 -0.53
C PHE A 113 -10.52 -13.47 0.24
N LYS A 114 -11.05 -14.50 -0.40
CA LYS A 114 -11.99 -15.44 0.25
C LYS A 114 -11.26 -16.27 1.32
N GLN A 115 -10.14 -16.88 0.94
CA GLN A 115 -9.31 -17.67 1.86
C GLN A 115 -8.79 -16.83 3.02
N ASN A 116 -8.37 -15.62 2.73
CA ASN A 116 -7.82 -14.74 3.74
C ASN A 116 -8.84 -14.26 4.76
N LYS A 117 -10.09 -14.10 4.36
CA LYS A 117 -11.17 -13.80 5.29
C LYS A 117 -11.35 -14.92 6.31
N GLU A 118 -11.37 -16.17 5.87
CA GLU A 118 -11.48 -17.34 6.75
C GLU A 118 -10.28 -17.46 7.69
N ILE A 119 -9.07 -17.31 7.16
CA ILE A 119 -7.83 -17.32 7.94
C ILE A 119 -7.85 -16.22 9.00
N ARG A 120 -8.31 -15.01 8.65
CA ARG A 120 -8.38 -13.89 9.58
C ARG A 120 -9.39 -14.16 10.70
N GLU A 121 -10.57 -14.70 10.40
CA GLU A 121 -11.58 -15.03 11.41
C GLU A 121 -11.06 -16.05 12.43
N VAL A 122 -10.24 -17.00 11.98
CA VAL A 122 -9.54 -17.95 12.87
C VAL A 122 -8.41 -17.28 13.64
N SER A 123 -7.67 -16.36 13.01
CA SER A 123 -6.49 -15.71 13.59
C SER A 123 -6.84 -14.64 14.61
N TYR A 124 -7.99 -13.99 14.53
CA TYR A 124 -8.47 -13.10 15.58
C TYR A 124 -8.64 -13.79 16.92
N LYS A 125 -8.85 -15.11 16.92
CA LYS A 125 -8.90 -15.91 18.13
C LYS A 125 -7.51 -16.27 18.68
N ASN A 126 -6.45 -16.10 17.85
CA ASN A 126 -5.07 -16.44 18.17
C ASN A 126 -4.10 -15.33 17.72
N LEU A 127 -4.24 -14.13 18.28
CA LEU A 127 -3.61 -12.85 17.86
C LEU A 127 -2.08 -12.83 17.63
N ASN A 128 -1.38 -13.94 17.83
CA ASN A 128 0.10 -13.94 17.81
C ASN A 128 0.73 -14.61 16.59
N LYS A 129 0.01 -15.04 15.56
CA LYS A 129 0.65 -15.97 14.61
C LYS A 129 0.53 -15.73 13.12
N ILE A 130 -0.21 -14.78 12.58
CA ILE A 130 -0.38 -14.75 11.11
C ILE A 130 -0.33 -13.34 10.55
N SER A 131 0.82 -12.92 10.08
CA SER A 131 0.92 -11.89 9.05
C SER A 131 1.65 -12.37 7.79
N ASN A 132 2.46 -13.42 7.89
CA ASN A 132 3.23 -13.93 6.77
C ASN A 132 2.73 -15.31 6.38
N VAL A 133 2.16 -15.42 5.19
CA VAL A 133 1.78 -16.71 4.61
C VAL A 133 2.99 -17.22 3.81
N SER A 134 4.02 -17.68 4.54
CA SER A 134 5.30 -18.12 3.98
C SER A 134 5.23 -19.41 3.15
N ASN A 135 4.10 -20.10 3.10
CA ASN A 135 3.93 -21.38 2.42
C ASN A 135 3.02 -21.28 1.19
N ILE A 136 2.87 -20.10 0.62
CA ILE A 136 2.11 -19.99 -0.61
C ILE A 136 3.03 -20.41 -1.75
N GLN A 137 2.79 -21.60 -2.29
CA GLN A 137 3.35 -22.05 -3.56
C GLN A 137 3.14 -20.95 -4.60
N GLU A 138 4.08 -20.81 -5.54
CA GLU A 138 3.99 -19.82 -6.62
C GLU A 138 2.56 -19.77 -7.16
N HIS A 139 1.85 -18.69 -6.85
CA HIS A 139 0.49 -18.56 -7.28
C HIS A 139 0.45 -18.32 -8.77
N GLN A 140 -0.19 -19.21 -9.50
CA GLN A 140 -0.37 -19.09 -10.96
C GLN A 140 -1.23 -17.89 -11.37
N ASN A 141 -1.88 -17.19 -10.42
CA ASN A 141 -2.82 -16.11 -10.70
C ASN A 141 -2.40 -14.79 -10.07
N THR A 142 -1.15 -14.40 -10.28
CA THR A 142 -0.61 -13.12 -9.82
C THR A 142 -0.81 -12.01 -10.83
N LEU A 143 -0.84 -10.78 -10.37
CA LEU A 143 -0.88 -9.57 -11.17
C LEU A 143 0.06 -8.53 -10.58
N LYS A 144 1.05 -8.12 -11.34
CA LYS A 144 1.86 -6.94 -11.05
C LYS A 144 1.09 -5.70 -11.46
N LEU A 145 0.92 -4.77 -10.53
CA LEU A 145 0.18 -3.54 -10.74
C LEU A 145 1.13 -2.45 -11.26
N THR A 146 1.46 -2.54 -12.53
CA THR A 146 2.26 -1.54 -13.24
C THR A 146 1.40 -0.38 -13.68
N ALA A 147 1.90 0.85 -13.57
CA ALA A 147 1.16 2.04 -13.99
C ALA A 147 2.09 3.26 -14.10
N PRO A 148 1.74 4.24 -14.93
CA PRO A 148 2.49 5.47 -15.01
C PRO A 148 2.36 6.29 -13.73
N LYS A 149 3.31 7.17 -13.51
CA LYS A 149 3.30 8.22 -12.50
C LYS A 149 1.94 8.92 -12.42
N GLY A 150 1.44 9.12 -11.20
CA GLY A 150 0.14 9.75 -10.95
C GLY A 150 -1.03 8.77 -10.90
N SER A 151 -0.80 7.50 -11.20
CA SER A 151 -1.85 6.49 -11.12
C SER A 151 -2.23 6.19 -9.67
N ILE A 152 -3.53 6.02 -9.45
CA ILE A 152 -4.08 5.64 -8.15
C ILE A 152 -4.57 4.20 -8.21
N ILE A 153 -4.07 3.39 -7.30
CA ILE A 153 -4.52 2.01 -7.10
C ILE A 153 -5.35 1.95 -5.84
N ILE A 154 -6.53 1.36 -5.95
CA ILE A 154 -7.41 1.13 -4.80
C ILE A 154 -7.57 -0.39 -4.68
N PHE A 155 -7.15 -0.95 -3.56
CA PHE A 155 -7.25 -2.39 -3.35
C PHE A 155 -7.64 -2.75 -1.91
N ASN A 156 -8.27 -3.91 -1.78
CA ASN A 156 -8.58 -4.50 -0.50
C ASN A 156 -7.37 -5.28 0.03
N THR A 157 -6.93 -4.97 1.23
CA THR A 157 -5.80 -5.64 1.89
C THR A 157 -6.09 -7.08 2.33
N ASP A 158 -7.31 -7.57 2.07
CA ASP A 158 -7.63 -9.00 2.14
C ASP A 158 -7.03 -9.80 0.99
N LEU A 159 -6.67 -9.14 -0.13
CA LEU A 159 -5.89 -9.79 -1.17
C LEU A 159 -4.48 -10.08 -0.65
N LEU A 160 -3.97 -11.27 -0.94
CA LEU A 160 -2.56 -11.54 -0.78
C LEU A 160 -1.79 -10.59 -1.68
N HIS A 161 -0.83 -9.91 -1.11
CA HIS A 161 -0.02 -8.93 -1.83
C HIS A 161 1.40 -8.87 -1.29
N ARG A 162 2.31 -8.37 -2.10
CA ARG A 162 3.70 -8.12 -1.74
C ARG A 162 4.30 -6.97 -2.54
N ALA A 163 5.39 -6.41 -2.04
CA ALA A 163 6.30 -5.60 -2.84
C ALA A 163 7.25 -6.53 -3.61
N THR A 164 7.42 -6.31 -4.90
CA THR A 164 8.39 -7.07 -5.70
C THR A 164 9.79 -6.46 -5.61
N GLU A 165 10.79 -7.18 -6.07
CA GLU A 165 12.18 -6.72 -6.11
C GLU A 165 12.36 -5.55 -7.10
N ILE A 166 13.39 -4.73 -6.84
CA ILE A 166 13.83 -3.62 -7.69
C ILE A 166 15.20 -3.97 -8.27
#